data_7b7fc27e243fac2f41faba5220d27e10
#
_entry.id   7b7fc27e243fac2f41faba5220d27e10
#
_cell.length_a   1.000
_cell.length_b   1.000
_cell.length_c   1.000
_cell.angle_alpha   90.00
_cell.angle_beta   90.00
_cell.angle_gamma   90.00
#
_symmetry.space_group_name_H-M   'P 1'
#
loop_
_entity.id
_entity.type
_entity.pdbx_description
1 polymer ?
#
loop_
_entity_poly.entity_id
_entity_poly.type
_entity_poly.pdbx_seq_one_letter_code
_entity_poly.pdbx_strand_id
1 'polypeptide(L)'
;MQRILTRGEIETLDRTSIVRLIFPAADTFATRAKRLRELAPDNPIADYLRLIAKLADAQQQVFSQEHAIPAIDERQLAQAQAHGMPPFNNRNITRDKRWREQLAAIVELLLADGSLAEPIRTLLSSLRTDIQQQPELIEQQAEALLNVPAEHPEVKKIEAARAPFIMAALQVYWSQLVSTLESKQLPAHTPFGLCPCCGSQPVSSTVMLGGPKEQIRYATCSLCSSQWHIVRVVCTHCEDTKQMAYHTLEEGRAGIKAESCDHCQHYRKIFYLDKEQFAEAFADDLASLPLDILMGEAQFYRANNNPYLWQLAE
;
A
#
# COMPACT_ATOMS: atom_id res chain seq x y z
N MET A 1 -24.59 -31.74 10.29
CA MET A 1 -25.80 -31.36 9.52
C MET A 1 -25.56 -29.95 8.92
N GLN A 2 -25.48 -29.86 7.61
CA GLN A 2 -25.48 -28.56 6.93
C GLN A 2 -26.90 -27.98 6.98
N ARG A 3 -27.07 -26.83 7.64
CA ARG A 3 -28.34 -26.13 7.67
C ARG A 3 -28.41 -25.17 6.47
N ILE A 4 -29.40 -25.34 5.62
CA ILE A 4 -29.68 -24.36 4.54
C ILE A 4 -30.42 -23.21 5.18
N LEU A 5 -29.81 -22.02 5.13
CA LEU A 5 -30.42 -20.78 5.62
C LEU A 5 -31.39 -20.23 4.61
N THR A 6 -32.51 -19.69 5.06
CA THR A 6 -33.48 -19.01 4.20
C THR A 6 -32.94 -17.65 3.75
N ARG A 7 -33.47 -17.07 2.67
CA ARG A 7 -33.02 -15.78 2.13
C ARG A 7 -33.08 -14.66 3.17
N GLY A 8 -34.08 -14.61 4.02
CA GLY A 8 -34.19 -13.63 5.12
C GLY A 8 -33.19 -13.88 6.24
N GLU A 9 -32.83 -15.14 6.54
CA GLU A 9 -31.77 -15.46 7.51
C GLU A 9 -30.38 -15.12 6.96
N ILE A 10 -30.16 -15.21 5.64
CA ILE A 10 -28.92 -14.77 4.99
C ILE A 10 -28.82 -13.24 5.01
N GLU A 11 -29.92 -12.54 4.85
CA GLU A 11 -29.96 -11.06 4.91
C GLU A 11 -29.79 -10.53 6.33
N THR A 12 -30.20 -11.29 7.36
CA THR A 12 -30.01 -10.98 8.78
C THR A 12 -28.71 -11.55 9.35
N LEU A 13 -28.04 -12.49 8.68
CA LEU A 13 -26.69 -12.92 9.00
C LEU A 13 -25.74 -11.74 8.76
N ASP A 14 -25.81 -10.91 9.68
CA ASP A 14 -24.82 -10.06 10.26
C ASP A 14 -23.86 -9.35 9.29
N ARG A 15 -24.41 -8.40 8.53
CA ARG A 15 -23.62 -7.32 7.95
C ARG A 15 -22.88 -6.52 9.05
N THR A 16 -23.23 -6.70 10.32
CA THR A 16 -22.62 -6.04 11.49
C THR A 16 -21.34 -6.74 11.96
N SER A 17 -21.08 -7.99 11.55
CA SER A 17 -19.88 -8.74 11.98
C SER A 17 -18.66 -8.50 11.09
N ILE A 18 -18.81 -8.04 9.84
CA ILE A 18 -17.67 -7.76 8.97
C ILE A 18 -17.04 -6.41 9.34
N VAL A 19 -15.81 -6.46 9.84
CA VAL A 19 -15.00 -5.26 10.05
C VAL A 19 -14.73 -4.60 8.70
N ARG A 20 -15.41 -3.48 8.41
CA ARG A 20 -15.33 -2.81 7.10
C ARG A 20 -13.96 -2.23 6.80
N LEU A 21 -13.26 -1.77 7.84
CA LEU A 21 -11.95 -1.15 7.75
C LEU A 21 -11.07 -1.56 8.93
N ILE A 22 -9.80 -1.77 8.64
CA ILE A 22 -8.72 -1.98 9.62
C ILE A 22 -7.72 -0.85 9.40
N PHE A 23 -7.50 -0.03 10.41
CA PHE A 23 -6.47 1.01 10.38
C PHE A 23 -5.07 0.40 10.49
N PRO A 24 -4.00 1.11 10.07
CA PRO A 24 -2.63 0.63 10.22
C PRO A 24 -2.34 0.36 11.70
N ALA A 25 -1.73 -0.79 11.99
CA ALA A 25 -1.29 -1.15 13.33
C ALA A 25 -0.07 -0.33 13.75
N ALA A 26 0.16 -0.20 15.04
CA ALA A 26 1.28 0.55 15.59
C ALA A 26 2.66 0.01 15.15
N ASP A 27 2.72 -1.27 14.77
CA ASP A 27 3.91 -1.99 14.31
C ASP A 27 3.90 -2.32 12.82
N THR A 28 3.06 -1.65 12.04
CA THR A 28 2.85 -1.91 10.60
C THR A 28 4.16 -1.97 9.82
N PHE A 29 5.05 -1.02 10.01
CA PHE A 29 6.33 -0.98 9.29
C PHE A 29 7.37 -1.95 9.88
N ALA A 30 7.34 -2.23 11.19
CA ALA A 30 8.20 -3.24 11.81
C ALA A 30 7.84 -4.66 11.32
N THR A 31 6.55 -4.97 11.22
CA THR A 31 6.06 -6.23 10.64
C THR A 31 6.53 -6.39 9.20
N ARG A 32 6.44 -5.33 8.40
CA ARG A 32 6.94 -5.29 7.02
C ARG A 32 8.45 -5.52 6.95
N ALA A 33 9.23 -4.81 7.78
CA ALA A 33 10.69 -4.96 7.82
C ALA A 33 11.10 -6.37 8.19
N LYS A 34 10.44 -6.97 9.18
CA LYS A 34 10.66 -8.37 9.57
C LYS A 34 10.39 -9.31 8.39
N ARG A 35 9.22 -9.16 7.74
CA ARG A 35 8.83 -10.03 6.63
C ARG A 35 9.78 -9.92 5.45
N LEU A 36 10.23 -8.72 5.09
CA LEU A 36 11.21 -8.49 4.03
C LEU A 36 12.54 -9.23 4.29
N ARG A 37 13.00 -9.26 5.56
CA ARG A 37 14.20 -10.01 5.93
C ARG A 37 13.99 -11.52 5.83
N GLU A 38 12.82 -12.02 6.20
CA GLU A 38 12.48 -13.44 6.08
C GLU A 38 12.41 -13.89 4.61
N LEU A 39 12.02 -12.98 3.70
CA LEU A 39 11.87 -13.25 2.27
C LEU A 39 13.16 -13.04 1.47
N ALA A 40 14.19 -12.43 2.06
CA ALA A 40 15.43 -12.11 1.37
C ALA A 40 16.32 -13.34 1.06
N PRO A 41 16.48 -14.36 1.95
CA PRO A 41 17.26 -15.54 1.60
C PRO A 41 16.72 -16.20 0.33
N ASP A 42 17.65 -16.61 -0.56
CA ASP A 42 17.34 -17.30 -1.82
C ASP A 42 16.46 -16.54 -2.81
N ASN A 43 16.18 -15.25 -2.55
CA ASN A 43 15.40 -14.42 -3.45
C ASN A 43 16.32 -13.71 -4.47
N PRO A 44 15.99 -13.68 -5.77
CA PRO A 44 16.82 -13.02 -6.79
C PRO A 44 17.11 -11.53 -6.50
N ILE A 45 16.26 -10.85 -5.75
CA ILE A 45 16.41 -9.45 -5.34
C ILE A 45 16.74 -9.30 -3.84
N ALA A 46 17.43 -10.28 -3.26
CA ALA A 46 17.73 -10.35 -1.81
C ALA A 46 18.30 -9.04 -1.24
N ASP A 47 19.25 -8.42 -1.91
CA ASP A 47 19.89 -7.19 -1.43
C ASP A 47 18.93 -6.01 -1.45
N TYR A 48 18.03 -5.95 -2.45
CA TYR A 48 16.97 -4.96 -2.51
C TYR A 48 15.96 -5.16 -1.39
N LEU A 49 15.52 -6.38 -1.12
CA LEU A 49 14.64 -6.69 0.02
C LEU A 49 15.26 -6.27 1.35
N ARG A 50 16.57 -6.49 1.54
CA ARG A 50 17.29 -6.03 2.72
C ARG A 50 17.36 -4.51 2.82
N LEU A 51 17.55 -3.81 1.71
CA LEU A 51 17.52 -2.34 1.68
C LEU A 51 16.14 -1.82 2.07
N ILE A 52 15.06 -2.38 1.48
CA ILE A 52 13.70 -1.96 1.81
C ILE A 52 13.32 -2.36 3.24
N ALA A 53 13.87 -3.44 3.79
CA ALA A 53 13.69 -3.76 5.21
C ALA A 53 14.28 -2.68 6.13
N LYS A 54 15.46 -2.14 5.81
CA LYS A 54 16.06 -1.01 6.55
C LYS A 54 15.24 0.27 6.41
N LEU A 55 14.70 0.52 5.21
CA LEU A 55 13.79 1.63 4.97
C LEU A 55 12.52 1.50 5.82
N ALA A 56 11.94 0.30 5.90
CA ALA A 56 10.76 0.04 6.74
C ALA A 56 11.06 0.16 8.24
N ASP A 57 12.26 -0.19 8.71
CA ASP A 57 12.68 0.10 10.10
C ASP A 57 12.76 1.60 10.38
N ALA A 58 13.34 2.37 9.44
CA ALA A 58 13.38 3.83 9.58
C ALA A 58 11.97 4.44 9.56
N GLN A 59 11.06 3.92 8.70
CA GLN A 59 9.65 4.30 8.73
C GLN A 59 9.01 4.00 10.10
N GLN A 60 9.29 2.83 10.69
CA GLN A 60 8.75 2.46 12.01
C GLN A 60 9.23 3.40 13.10
N GLN A 61 10.51 3.75 13.10
CA GLN A 61 11.04 4.68 14.08
C GLN A 61 10.38 6.06 14.00
N VAL A 62 10.20 6.58 12.77
CA VAL A 62 9.54 7.88 12.55
C VAL A 62 8.03 7.79 12.82
N PHE A 63 7.38 6.69 12.43
CA PHE A 63 5.96 6.47 12.67
C PHE A 63 5.61 6.42 14.17
N SER A 64 6.49 5.81 14.97
CA SER A 64 6.30 5.64 16.41
C SER A 64 6.60 6.90 17.24
N GLN A 65 7.15 7.96 16.63
CA GLN A 65 7.37 9.23 17.33
C GLN A 65 6.03 9.92 17.57
N GLU A 66 5.86 10.44 18.77
CA GLU A 66 4.70 11.28 19.10
C GLU A 66 4.79 12.60 18.34
N HIS A 67 3.92 12.77 17.36
CA HIS A 67 3.72 14.03 16.67
C HIS A 67 2.32 14.57 16.98
N ALA A 68 2.22 15.87 17.19
CA ALA A 68 0.92 16.54 17.24
C ALA A 68 0.29 16.46 15.82
N ILE A 69 -0.48 15.40 15.57
CA ILE A 69 -1.21 15.25 14.31
C ILE A 69 -2.46 16.11 14.42
N PRO A 70 -2.66 17.12 13.56
CA PRO A 70 -3.88 17.91 13.57
C PRO A 70 -5.08 16.99 13.34
N ALA A 71 -6.09 17.13 14.19
CA ALA A 71 -7.39 16.50 13.90
C ALA A 71 -7.92 17.06 12.57
N ILE A 72 -8.62 16.21 11.83
CA ILE A 72 -9.31 16.67 10.62
C ILE A 72 -10.34 17.74 11.00
N ASP A 73 -10.42 18.80 10.21
CA ASP A 73 -11.45 19.83 10.37
C ASP A 73 -12.86 19.20 10.21
N GLU A 74 -13.76 19.48 11.16
CA GLU A 74 -15.12 18.92 11.16
C GLU A 74 -15.91 19.27 9.90
N ARG A 75 -15.70 20.46 9.31
CA ARG A 75 -16.34 20.87 8.06
C ARG A 75 -15.83 20.07 6.88
N GLN A 76 -14.51 19.87 6.81
CA GLN A 76 -13.87 19.04 5.79
C GLN A 76 -14.36 17.59 5.89
N LEU A 77 -14.47 17.07 7.10
CA LEU A 77 -15.00 15.74 7.35
C LEU A 77 -16.46 15.61 6.92
N ALA A 78 -17.31 16.55 7.32
CA ALA A 78 -18.72 16.58 6.93
C ALA A 78 -18.90 16.67 5.41
N GLN A 79 -18.09 17.49 4.74
CA GLN A 79 -18.08 17.59 3.28
C GLN A 79 -17.63 16.28 2.62
N ALA A 80 -16.58 15.63 3.11
CA ALA A 80 -16.13 14.36 2.61
C ALA A 80 -17.23 13.29 2.72
N GLN A 81 -17.91 13.21 3.88
CA GLN A 81 -19.01 12.28 4.10
C GLN A 81 -20.20 12.57 3.18
N ALA A 82 -20.60 13.84 3.03
CA ALA A 82 -21.73 14.23 2.18
C ALA A 82 -21.54 13.87 0.70
N HIS A 83 -20.30 13.86 0.24
CA HIS A 83 -19.95 13.57 -1.16
C HIS A 83 -19.34 12.16 -1.36
N GLY A 84 -19.32 11.31 -0.33
CA GLY A 84 -18.74 9.96 -0.42
C GLY A 84 -17.23 9.96 -0.70
N MET A 85 -16.51 11.04 -0.34
CA MET A 85 -15.08 11.19 -0.58
C MET A 85 -14.24 10.74 0.62
N PRO A 86 -13.02 10.22 0.38
CA PRO A 86 -12.08 9.92 1.46
C PRO A 86 -11.70 11.18 2.26
N PRO A 87 -11.72 11.15 3.60
CA PRO A 87 -11.41 12.31 4.43
C PRO A 87 -10.01 12.91 4.19
N PHE A 88 -9.02 12.05 4.00
CA PHE A 88 -7.64 12.45 3.69
C PHE A 88 -7.25 12.17 2.25
N ASN A 89 -8.12 12.58 1.31
CA ASN A 89 -7.92 12.35 -0.12
C ASN A 89 -6.55 12.85 -0.59
N ASN A 90 -5.72 11.92 -1.09
CA ASN A 90 -4.35 12.17 -1.51
C ASN A 90 -4.20 13.18 -2.66
N ARG A 91 -5.28 13.42 -3.43
CA ARG A 91 -5.30 14.38 -4.54
C ARG A 91 -5.65 15.80 -4.13
N ASN A 92 -6.39 15.97 -3.02
CA ASN A 92 -6.99 17.26 -2.65
C ASN A 92 -6.46 17.80 -1.32
N ILE A 93 -5.73 17.01 -0.53
CA ILE A 93 -5.18 17.45 0.75
C ILE A 93 -3.92 18.30 0.54
N THR A 94 -3.89 19.48 1.16
CA THR A 94 -2.65 20.23 1.27
C THR A 94 -1.76 19.59 2.34
N ARG A 95 -0.63 19.05 1.91
CA ARG A 95 0.36 18.47 2.83
C ARG A 95 1.03 19.59 3.63
N ASP A 96 1.13 19.43 4.94
CA ASP A 96 1.97 20.29 5.76
C ASP A 96 3.45 19.85 5.71
N LYS A 97 4.34 20.62 6.33
CA LYS A 97 5.79 20.35 6.27
C LYS A 97 6.25 19.06 6.94
N ARG A 98 5.42 18.43 7.79
CA ARG A 98 5.80 17.23 8.57
C ARG A 98 6.25 16.07 7.69
N TRP A 99 5.61 15.85 6.56
CA TRP A 99 6.02 14.75 5.67
C TRP A 99 7.47 14.92 5.18
N ARG A 100 7.93 16.16 4.93
CA ARG A 100 9.33 16.45 4.55
C ARG A 100 10.28 16.31 5.75
N GLU A 101 9.84 16.71 6.93
CA GLU A 101 10.57 16.46 8.18
C GLU A 101 10.72 14.96 8.44
N GLN A 102 9.68 14.18 8.17
CA GLN A 102 9.71 12.71 8.24
C GLN A 102 10.63 12.11 7.17
N LEU A 103 10.62 12.63 5.94
CA LEU A 103 11.56 12.23 4.90
C LEU A 103 13.01 12.49 5.34
N ALA A 104 13.28 13.68 5.87
CA ALA A 104 14.61 14.02 6.39
C ALA A 104 15.03 13.05 7.51
N ALA A 105 14.16 12.75 8.46
CA ALA A 105 14.42 11.81 9.54
C ALA A 105 14.72 10.40 9.04
N ILE A 106 13.93 9.89 8.07
CA ILE A 106 14.17 8.59 7.43
C ILE A 106 15.55 8.57 6.76
N VAL A 107 15.88 9.61 6.00
CA VAL A 107 17.18 9.70 5.31
C VAL A 107 18.33 9.73 6.29
N GLU A 108 18.24 10.49 7.40
CA GLU A 108 19.29 10.53 8.43
C GLU A 108 19.46 9.18 9.12
N LEU A 109 18.36 8.49 9.45
CA LEU A 109 18.40 7.15 10.04
C LEU A 109 19.12 6.14 9.11
N LEU A 110 18.84 6.20 7.82
CA LEU A 110 19.50 5.35 6.84
C LEU A 110 20.98 5.70 6.67
N LEU A 111 21.32 6.98 6.60
CA LEU A 111 22.71 7.42 6.48
C LEU A 111 23.56 7.06 7.71
N ALA A 112 22.95 6.94 8.87
CA ALA A 112 23.62 6.47 10.09
C ALA A 112 23.95 4.98 10.05
N ASP A 113 23.32 4.20 9.15
CA ASP A 113 23.63 2.78 8.95
C ASP A 113 24.92 2.62 8.14
N GLY A 114 26.02 2.25 8.80
CA GLY A 114 27.34 2.03 8.17
C GLY A 114 27.39 0.90 7.15
N SER A 115 26.36 0.06 7.04
CA SER A 115 26.31 -1.10 6.15
C SER A 115 25.65 -0.81 4.79
N LEU A 116 25.20 0.42 4.53
CA LEU A 116 24.66 0.79 3.23
C LEU A 116 25.74 0.84 2.15
N ALA A 117 25.41 0.31 0.97
CA ALA A 117 26.26 0.41 -0.21
C ALA A 117 26.50 1.86 -0.62
N GLU A 118 27.71 2.16 -1.12
CA GLU A 118 28.12 3.54 -1.46
C GLU A 118 27.17 4.24 -2.47
N PRO A 119 26.64 3.59 -3.52
CA PRO A 119 25.69 4.26 -4.42
C PRO A 119 24.40 4.73 -3.71
N ILE A 120 23.89 3.93 -2.76
CA ILE A 120 22.71 4.29 -1.98
C ILE A 120 23.05 5.44 -1.01
N ARG A 121 24.20 5.42 -0.39
CA ARG A 121 24.70 6.50 0.48
C ARG A 121 24.83 7.83 -0.27
N THR A 122 25.38 7.79 -1.48
CA THR A 122 25.50 8.97 -2.36
C THR A 122 24.13 9.52 -2.73
N LEU A 123 23.19 8.65 -3.14
CA LEU A 123 21.82 9.00 -3.46
C LEU A 123 21.11 9.69 -2.27
N LEU A 124 21.19 9.08 -1.08
CA LEU A 124 20.58 9.62 0.14
C LEU A 124 21.22 10.95 0.57
N SER A 125 22.53 11.10 0.40
CA SER A 125 23.22 12.36 0.69
C SER A 125 22.79 13.48 -0.25
N SER A 126 22.58 13.19 -1.53
CA SER A 126 22.00 14.13 -2.49
C SER A 126 20.56 14.48 -2.15
N LEU A 127 19.73 13.46 -1.83
CA LEU A 127 18.34 13.68 -1.40
C LEU A 127 18.25 14.55 -0.15
N ARG A 128 19.11 14.32 0.86
CA ARG A 128 19.23 15.15 2.06
C ARG A 128 19.50 16.61 1.72
N THR A 129 20.43 16.87 0.80
CA THR A 129 20.76 18.23 0.35
C THR A 129 19.55 18.91 -0.30
N ASP A 130 18.83 18.19 -1.17
CA ASP A 130 17.66 18.73 -1.85
C ASP A 130 16.49 18.99 -0.89
N ILE A 131 16.28 18.14 0.11
CA ILE A 131 15.27 18.38 1.17
C ILE A 131 15.51 19.72 1.87
N GLN A 132 16.78 20.08 2.12
CA GLN A 132 17.17 21.29 2.82
C GLN A 132 17.18 22.53 1.90
N GLN A 133 17.66 22.38 0.68
CA GLN A 133 17.93 23.51 -0.22
C GLN A 133 16.84 23.75 -1.26
N GLN A 134 16.07 22.72 -1.61
CA GLN A 134 15.07 22.74 -2.68
C GLN A 134 13.73 22.09 -2.25
N PRO A 135 13.10 22.55 -1.14
CA PRO A 135 11.89 21.93 -0.60
C PRO A 135 10.73 21.91 -1.61
N GLU A 136 10.66 22.89 -2.52
CA GLU A 136 9.66 22.95 -3.59
C GLU A 136 9.85 21.84 -4.63
N LEU A 137 11.10 21.49 -4.95
CA LEU A 137 11.40 20.37 -5.84
C LEU A 137 10.92 19.04 -5.23
N ILE A 138 11.18 18.85 -3.94
CA ILE A 138 10.73 17.65 -3.21
C ILE A 138 9.19 17.58 -3.18
N GLU A 139 8.51 18.71 -2.99
CA GLU A 139 7.04 18.78 -3.03
C GLU A 139 6.50 18.44 -4.42
N GLN A 140 7.12 18.94 -5.49
CA GLN A 140 6.75 18.60 -6.88
C GLN A 140 6.95 17.11 -7.17
N GLN A 141 8.05 16.51 -6.70
CA GLN A 141 8.28 15.07 -6.84
C GLN A 141 7.20 14.26 -6.09
N ALA A 142 6.85 14.64 -4.88
CA ALA A 142 5.78 13.99 -4.12
C ALA A 142 4.43 14.09 -4.83
N GLU A 143 4.10 15.27 -5.37
CA GLU A 143 2.88 15.49 -6.13
C GLU A 143 2.82 14.59 -7.38
N ALA A 144 3.91 14.53 -8.13
CA ALA A 144 4.00 13.67 -9.32
C ALA A 144 3.83 12.18 -8.95
N LEU A 145 4.49 11.71 -7.88
CA LEU A 145 4.41 10.33 -7.43
C LEU A 145 3.00 9.91 -6.96
N LEU A 146 2.23 10.85 -6.41
CA LEU A 146 0.89 10.57 -5.89
C LEU A 146 -0.21 10.66 -6.94
N ASN A 147 -0.08 11.60 -7.89
CA ASN A 147 -1.22 12.06 -8.67
C ASN A 147 -1.06 11.89 -10.17
N VAL A 148 0.12 11.52 -10.64
CA VAL A 148 0.44 11.45 -12.06
C VAL A 148 0.76 10.00 -12.44
N PRO A 149 0.28 9.48 -13.60
CA PRO A 149 0.67 8.17 -14.10
C PRO A 149 2.20 8.05 -14.28
N ALA A 150 2.76 6.87 -14.07
CA ALA A 150 4.21 6.64 -14.13
C ALA A 150 4.82 7.04 -15.50
N GLU A 151 4.06 6.92 -16.57
CA GLU A 151 4.46 7.25 -17.94
C GLU A 151 4.53 8.76 -18.22
N HIS A 152 3.98 9.59 -17.31
CA HIS A 152 3.92 11.04 -17.52
C HIS A 152 5.32 11.67 -17.50
N PRO A 153 5.61 12.66 -18.39
CA PRO A 153 6.93 13.29 -18.47
C PRO A 153 7.44 13.89 -17.15
N GLU A 154 6.57 14.41 -16.30
CA GLU A 154 6.97 14.97 -15.00
C GLU A 154 7.45 13.89 -14.04
N VAL A 155 6.83 12.70 -14.06
CA VAL A 155 7.26 11.55 -13.27
C VAL A 155 8.59 11.00 -13.78
N LYS A 156 8.76 10.95 -15.09
CA LYS A 156 10.03 10.51 -15.73
C LYS A 156 11.22 11.41 -15.39
N LYS A 157 11.01 12.64 -14.95
CA LYS A 157 12.07 13.52 -14.45
C LYS A 157 12.55 13.16 -13.04
N ILE A 158 11.76 12.39 -12.29
CA ILE A 158 12.16 11.94 -10.96
C ILE A 158 13.20 10.84 -11.14
N GLU A 159 14.33 10.97 -10.46
CA GLU A 159 15.27 9.86 -10.38
C GLU A 159 14.58 8.65 -9.74
N ALA A 160 14.39 7.58 -10.51
CA ALA A 160 13.61 6.41 -10.10
C ALA A 160 14.08 5.83 -8.75
N ALA A 161 15.39 5.90 -8.50
CA ALA A 161 15.99 5.42 -7.26
C ALA A 161 15.58 6.24 -6.02
N ARG A 162 15.08 7.49 -6.17
CA ARG A 162 14.60 8.33 -5.06
C ARG A 162 13.14 8.05 -4.68
N ALA A 163 12.35 7.59 -5.64
CA ALA A 163 10.91 7.40 -5.47
C ALA A 163 10.54 6.52 -4.25
N PRO A 164 11.19 5.37 -3.97
CA PRO A 164 10.88 4.56 -2.79
C PRO A 164 11.04 5.30 -1.46
N PHE A 165 12.03 6.18 -1.34
CA PHE A 165 12.30 6.94 -0.11
C PHE A 165 11.26 8.04 0.10
N ILE A 166 10.89 8.78 -0.97
CA ILE A 166 9.84 9.80 -0.92
C ILE A 166 8.50 9.13 -0.60
N MET A 167 8.16 8.03 -1.28
CA MET A 167 6.93 7.28 -1.01
C MET A 167 6.89 6.71 0.41
N ALA A 168 8.03 6.29 0.95
CA ALA A 168 8.11 5.81 2.34
C ALA A 168 7.74 6.90 3.36
N ALA A 169 8.21 8.13 3.18
CA ALA A 169 7.85 9.26 4.03
C ALA A 169 6.35 9.60 3.88
N LEU A 170 5.83 9.62 2.66
CA LEU A 170 4.41 9.83 2.39
C LEU A 170 3.53 8.73 3.04
N GLN A 171 3.98 7.47 3.03
CA GLN A 171 3.29 6.39 3.74
C GLN A 171 3.24 6.64 5.25
N VAL A 172 4.33 7.06 5.88
CA VAL A 172 4.34 7.41 7.31
C VAL A 172 3.34 8.53 7.58
N TYR A 173 3.42 9.61 6.81
CA TYR A 173 2.54 10.76 6.96
C TYR A 173 1.05 10.39 6.86
N TRP A 174 0.64 9.68 5.81
CA TRP A 174 -0.75 9.26 5.64
C TRP A 174 -1.19 8.21 6.66
N SER A 175 -0.31 7.28 7.04
CA SER A 175 -0.63 6.31 8.09
C SER A 175 -0.90 6.97 9.43
N GLN A 176 -0.15 8.02 9.77
CA GLN A 176 -0.40 8.81 10.97
C GLN A 176 -1.71 9.60 10.87
N LEU A 177 -1.98 10.25 9.72
CA LEU A 177 -3.25 10.99 9.52
C LEU A 177 -4.45 10.06 9.69
N VAL A 178 -4.46 8.91 9.04
CA VAL A 178 -5.62 8.00 9.10
C VAL A 178 -5.78 7.33 10.47
N SER A 179 -4.72 7.24 11.27
CA SER A 179 -4.80 6.73 12.65
C SER A 179 -5.59 7.65 13.58
N THR A 180 -5.86 8.90 13.18
CA THR A 180 -6.73 9.82 13.91
C THR A 180 -8.23 9.64 13.60
N LEU A 181 -8.56 8.81 12.60
CA LEU A 181 -9.95 8.59 12.18
C LEU A 181 -10.62 7.49 13.01
N GLU A 182 -11.92 7.65 13.17
CA GLU A 182 -12.81 6.58 13.61
C GLU A 182 -13.60 6.02 12.42
N SER A 183 -13.95 4.73 12.46
CA SER A 183 -14.70 4.07 11.36
C SER A 183 -16.03 4.75 11.03
N LYS A 184 -16.70 5.38 12.02
CA LYS A 184 -17.95 6.14 11.81
C LYS A 184 -17.77 7.43 10.99
N GLN A 185 -16.54 7.93 10.86
CA GLN A 185 -16.21 9.14 10.13
C GLN A 185 -15.99 8.89 8.63
N LEU A 186 -15.95 7.63 8.23
CA LEU A 186 -15.74 7.26 6.83
C LEU A 186 -17.04 7.29 6.04
N PRO A 187 -16.97 7.55 4.72
CA PRO A 187 -18.13 7.50 3.86
C PRO A 187 -18.75 6.08 3.86
N ALA A 188 -20.09 6.04 3.75
CA ALA A 188 -20.84 4.78 3.77
C ALA A 188 -20.50 3.89 2.56
N HIS A 189 -20.22 4.51 1.42
CA HIS A 189 -19.91 3.86 0.16
C HIS A 189 -18.67 4.48 -0.46
N THR A 190 -17.74 3.63 -0.88
CA THR A 190 -16.56 3.98 -1.68
C THR A 190 -16.42 2.94 -2.79
N PRO A 191 -15.86 3.29 -3.96
CA PRO A 191 -15.49 2.31 -4.97
C PRO A 191 -14.57 1.22 -4.40
N PHE A 192 -14.73 -0.03 -4.80
CA PHE A 192 -13.93 -1.14 -4.29
C PHE A 192 -12.43 -0.98 -4.53
N GLY A 193 -12.07 -0.33 -5.63
CA GLY A 193 -10.69 -0.08 -6.02
C GLY A 193 -10.01 1.11 -5.32
N LEU A 194 -10.69 1.82 -4.40
CA LEU A 194 -10.15 2.99 -3.73
C LEU A 194 -10.19 2.88 -2.20
N CYS A 195 -9.14 3.34 -1.56
CA CYS A 195 -9.07 3.39 -0.10
C CYS A 195 -10.09 4.39 0.47
N PRO A 196 -10.97 3.98 1.40
CA PRO A 196 -11.96 4.87 1.98
C PRO A 196 -11.37 5.98 2.86
N CYS A 197 -10.10 5.88 3.26
CA CYS A 197 -9.42 6.88 4.08
C CYS A 197 -8.71 7.95 3.25
N CYS A 198 -7.97 7.54 2.20
CA CYS A 198 -7.09 8.45 1.44
C CYS A 198 -7.29 8.42 -0.08
N GLY A 199 -8.15 7.57 -0.61
CA GLY A 199 -8.45 7.50 -2.05
C GLY A 199 -7.37 6.83 -2.92
N SER A 200 -6.27 6.35 -2.34
CA SER A 200 -5.24 5.63 -3.10
C SER A 200 -5.70 4.22 -3.47
N GLN A 201 -5.15 3.68 -4.54
CA GLN A 201 -5.41 2.31 -4.96
C GLN A 201 -4.71 1.29 -4.03
N PRO A 202 -5.20 0.05 -3.95
CA PRO A 202 -4.55 -0.98 -3.15
C PRO A 202 -3.28 -1.51 -3.82
N VAL A 203 -2.27 -1.86 -3.01
CA VAL A 203 -1.07 -2.57 -3.49
C VAL A 203 -1.40 -4.04 -3.78
N SER A 204 -2.12 -4.68 -2.90
CA SER A 204 -2.51 -6.10 -2.98
C SER A 204 -3.81 -6.36 -2.23
N SER A 205 -4.29 -7.60 -2.27
CA SER A 205 -5.40 -8.08 -1.45
C SER A 205 -4.94 -9.24 -0.57
N THR A 206 -5.63 -9.44 0.56
CA THR A 206 -5.35 -10.54 1.49
C THR A 206 -6.66 -11.23 1.87
N VAL A 207 -6.70 -12.56 1.79
CA VAL A 207 -7.77 -13.39 2.34
C VAL A 207 -7.35 -13.81 3.74
N MET A 208 -8.07 -13.34 4.74
CA MET A 208 -7.71 -13.50 6.16
C MET A 208 -7.92 -14.93 6.66
N LEU A 209 -7.14 -15.30 7.69
CA LEU A 209 -7.21 -16.56 8.42
C LEU A 209 -7.75 -16.31 9.83
N GLY A 210 -8.72 -17.14 10.23
CA GLY A 210 -9.19 -17.24 11.60
C GLY A 210 -10.07 -16.11 12.13
N GLY A 211 -10.89 -16.46 13.15
CA GLY A 211 -11.74 -15.53 13.87
C GLY A 211 -12.84 -14.91 13.03
N PRO A 212 -13.36 -13.74 13.43
CA PRO A 212 -14.46 -13.05 12.71
C PRO A 212 -14.11 -12.60 11.29
N LYS A 213 -12.82 -12.60 10.92
CA LYS A 213 -12.33 -12.19 9.60
C LYS A 213 -11.98 -13.37 8.70
N GLU A 214 -12.22 -14.60 9.15
CA GLU A 214 -11.86 -15.81 8.40
C GLU A 214 -12.48 -15.80 7.00
N GLN A 215 -11.64 -16.08 6.00
CA GLN A 215 -11.98 -16.08 4.57
C GLN A 215 -12.54 -14.75 4.03
N ILE A 216 -12.51 -13.66 4.81
CA ILE A 216 -12.88 -12.34 4.32
C ILE A 216 -11.67 -11.76 3.57
N ARG A 217 -11.96 -11.12 2.43
CA ARG A 217 -10.94 -10.46 1.61
C ARG A 217 -10.83 -8.99 1.98
N TYR A 218 -9.60 -8.54 2.18
CA TYR A 218 -9.26 -7.13 2.38
C TYR A 218 -8.30 -6.65 1.31
N ALA A 219 -8.53 -5.46 0.79
CA ALA A 219 -7.54 -4.73 -0.01
C ALA A 219 -6.66 -3.88 0.91
N THR A 220 -5.35 -3.83 0.66
CA THR A 220 -4.39 -3.02 1.44
C THR A 220 -3.98 -1.78 0.68
N CYS A 221 -4.20 -0.60 1.27
CA CYS A 221 -3.85 0.68 0.68
C CYS A 221 -2.35 0.82 0.43
N SER A 222 -1.97 1.21 -0.79
CA SER A 222 -0.56 1.44 -1.14
C SER A 222 0.07 2.65 -0.41
N LEU A 223 -0.74 3.59 0.10
CA LEU A 223 -0.26 4.81 0.74
C LEU A 223 -0.41 4.78 2.26
N CYS A 224 -1.62 4.63 2.80
CA CYS A 224 -1.86 4.72 4.24
C CYS A 224 -1.88 3.38 4.98
N SER A 225 -1.61 2.26 4.29
CA SER A 225 -1.62 0.91 4.85
C SER A 225 -2.94 0.45 5.49
N SER A 226 -4.02 1.24 5.44
CA SER A 226 -5.34 0.79 5.87
C SER A 226 -5.83 -0.36 4.99
N GLN A 227 -6.61 -1.28 5.58
CA GLN A 227 -7.19 -2.40 4.88
C GLN A 227 -8.71 -2.27 4.88
N TRP A 228 -9.37 -2.47 3.75
CA TRP A 228 -10.82 -2.43 3.65
C TRP A 228 -11.40 -3.68 3.02
N HIS A 229 -12.56 -4.06 3.52
CA HIS A 229 -13.30 -5.21 3.01
C HIS A 229 -13.70 -5.00 1.55
N ILE A 230 -13.45 -6.01 0.73
CA ILE A 230 -13.91 -6.09 -0.66
C ILE A 230 -14.57 -7.45 -0.92
N VAL A 231 -15.49 -7.48 -1.87
CA VAL A 231 -16.13 -8.72 -2.32
C VAL A 231 -15.06 -9.70 -2.84
N ARG A 232 -15.25 -10.98 -2.56
CA ARG A 232 -14.23 -12.00 -2.81
C ARG A 232 -13.85 -12.15 -4.29
N VAL A 233 -14.81 -12.07 -5.18
CA VAL A 233 -14.61 -12.19 -6.62
C VAL A 233 -15.10 -10.91 -7.29
N VAL A 234 -14.21 -9.93 -7.41
CA VAL A 234 -14.45 -8.65 -8.08
C VAL A 234 -13.10 -8.07 -8.50
N CYS A 235 -13.04 -7.58 -9.71
CA CYS A 235 -11.88 -6.81 -10.16
C CYS A 235 -11.78 -5.49 -9.40
N THR A 236 -10.68 -5.25 -8.69
CA THR A 236 -10.47 -4.01 -7.94
C THR A 236 -10.07 -2.82 -8.83
N HIS A 237 -10.02 -3.02 -10.15
CA HIS A 237 -9.71 -1.96 -11.12
C HIS A 237 -10.96 -1.48 -11.87
N CYS A 238 -11.78 -2.40 -12.39
CA CYS A 238 -12.96 -2.08 -13.22
C CYS A 238 -14.29 -2.60 -12.65
N GLU A 239 -14.26 -3.24 -11.48
CA GLU A 239 -15.43 -3.79 -10.77
C GLU A 239 -16.17 -4.93 -11.51
N ASP A 240 -15.58 -5.49 -12.58
CA ASP A 240 -16.13 -6.69 -13.22
C ASP A 240 -16.08 -7.91 -12.28
N THR A 241 -17.10 -8.78 -12.39
CA THR A 241 -17.23 -9.98 -11.54
C THR A 241 -17.23 -11.29 -12.32
N LYS A 242 -17.15 -11.24 -13.65
CA LYS A 242 -17.39 -12.39 -14.52
C LYS A 242 -16.11 -12.95 -15.17
N GLN A 243 -15.14 -12.10 -15.42
CA GLN A 243 -13.95 -12.43 -16.22
C GLN A 243 -12.68 -12.43 -15.34
N MET A 244 -12.77 -13.09 -14.18
CA MET A 244 -11.67 -13.18 -13.23
C MET A 244 -10.96 -14.53 -13.33
N ALA A 245 -9.62 -14.50 -13.40
CA ALA A 245 -8.78 -15.70 -13.36
C ALA A 245 -7.69 -15.56 -12.29
N TYR A 246 -7.10 -16.70 -11.90
CA TYR A 246 -6.06 -16.77 -10.86
C TYR A 246 -4.85 -17.53 -11.40
N HIS A 247 -3.68 -16.92 -11.30
CA HIS A 247 -2.41 -17.45 -11.78
C HIS A 247 -1.46 -17.68 -10.61
N THR A 248 -0.66 -18.75 -10.70
CA THR A 248 0.38 -19.11 -9.73
C THR A 248 1.63 -19.56 -10.45
N LEU A 249 2.78 -19.44 -9.80
CA LEU A 249 4.01 -20.12 -10.25
C LEU A 249 3.96 -21.61 -9.83
N GLU A 250 4.36 -22.53 -10.71
CA GLU A 250 4.35 -23.97 -10.43
C GLU A 250 5.18 -24.33 -9.20
N GLU A 251 6.38 -23.76 -9.06
CA GLU A 251 7.28 -23.95 -7.91
C GLU A 251 7.18 -22.80 -6.91
N GLY A 252 6.12 -21.99 -6.99
CA GLY A 252 5.92 -20.82 -6.14
C GLY A 252 5.22 -21.16 -4.82
N ARG A 253 5.11 -20.14 -3.95
CA ARG A 253 4.37 -20.23 -2.70
C ARG A 253 2.86 -20.31 -2.99
N ALA A 254 2.22 -21.40 -2.53
CA ALA A 254 0.83 -21.73 -2.86
C ALA A 254 -0.21 -20.68 -2.43
N GLY A 255 0.12 -19.86 -1.42
CA GLY A 255 -0.73 -18.76 -0.93
C GLY A 255 -0.64 -17.47 -1.74
N ILE A 256 0.27 -17.37 -2.72
CA ILE A 256 0.46 -16.18 -3.53
C ILE A 256 -0.10 -16.41 -4.93
N LYS A 257 -1.04 -15.56 -5.34
CA LYS A 257 -1.63 -15.61 -6.67
C LYS A 257 -1.71 -14.22 -7.30
N ALA A 258 -1.70 -14.17 -8.62
CA ALA A 258 -2.16 -13.02 -9.39
C ALA A 258 -3.63 -13.24 -9.78
N GLU A 259 -4.48 -12.31 -9.40
CA GLU A 259 -5.88 -12.25 -9.82
C GLU A 259 -5.97 -11.32 -11.03
N SER A 260 -6.28 -11.85 -12.20
CA SER A 260 -6.41 -11.09 -13.45
C SER A 260 -7.86 -10.90 -13.84
N CYS A 261 -8.10 -9.86 -14.64
CA CYS A 261 -9.40 -9.56 -15.22
C CYS A 261 -9.27 -9.43 -16.74
N ASP A 262 -9.92 -10.34 -17.50
CA ASP A 262 -9.88 -10.31 -18.96
C ASP A 262 -10.66 -9.13 -19.54
N HIS A 263 -11.57 -8.52 -18.78
CA HIS A 263 -12.32 -7.35 -19.21
C HIS A 263 -11.44 -6.09 -19.33
N CYS A 264 -10.59 -5.83 -18.33
CA CYS A 264 -9.74 -4.63 -18.31
C CYS A 264 -8.25 -4.92 -18.51
N GLN A 265 -7.84 -6.19 -18.67
CA GLN A 265 -6.46 -6.64 -18.85
C GLN A 265 -5.53 -6.21 -17.69
N HIS A 266 -6.07 -6.05 -16.48
CA HIS A 266 -5.27 -5.74 -15.30
C HIS A 266 -5.26 -6.91 -14.32
N TYR A 267 -4.17 -7.00 -13.54
CA TYR A 267 -4.05 -7.96 -12.45
C TYR A 267 -3.62 -7.28 -11.15
N ARG A 268 -3.87 -7.98 -10.03
CA ARG A 268 -3.40 -7.64 -8.69
C ARG A 268 -3.04 -8.91 -7.94
N LYS A 269 -2.01 -8.85 -7.11
CA LYS A 269 -1.67 -9.99 -6.27
C LYS A 269 -2.63 -10.13 -5.10
N ILE A 270 -2.92 -11.37 -4.75
CA ILE A 270 -3.77 -11.77 -3.64
C ILE A 270 -3.05 -12.83 -2.80
N PHE A 271 -3.07 -12.64 -1.49
CA PHE A 271 -2.40 -13.51 -0.53
C PHE A 271 -3.43 -14.26 0.31
N TYR A 272 -3.27 -15.57 0.42
CA TYR A 272 -4.14 -16.45 1.19
C TYR A 272 -3.44 -16.85 2.48
N LEU A 273 -3.87 -16.29 3.62
CA LEU A 273 -3.19 -16.50 4.91
C LEU A 273 -3.36 -17.91 5.47
N ASP A 274 -4.29 -18.72 4.96
CA ASP A 274 -4.39 -20.15 5.29
C ASP A 274 -3.20 -20.97 4.76
N LYS A 275 -2.47 -20.43 3.77
CA LYS A 275 -1.30 -21.06 3.16
C LYS A 275 0.00 -20.29 3.41
N GLU A 276 -0.08 -18.97 3.57
CA GLU A 276 1.02 -18.06 3.83
C GLU A 276 0.69 -17.17 5.04
N GLN A 277 0.68 -17.78 6.21
CA GLN A 277 0.20 -17.18 7.46
C GLN A 277 0.81 -15.81 7.79
N PHE A 278 2.07 -15.59 7.40
CA PHE A 278 2.82 -14.35 7.67
C PHE A 278 2.95 -13.43 6.46
N ALA A 279 2.14 -13.65 5.39
CA ALA A 279 2.21 -12.79 4.23
C ALA A 279 1.86 -11.34 4.62
N GLU A 280 2.72 -10.41 4.20
CA GLU A 280 2.55 -8.95 4.37
C GLU A 280 2.38 -8.31 2.99
N ALA A 281 1.38 -7.45 2.88
CA ALA A 281 0.89 -6.92 1.63
C ALA A 281 1.94 -6.31 0.69
N PHE A 282 2.94 -5.65 1.23
CA PHE A 282 4.02 -5.00 0.47
C PHE A 282 5.24 -5.90 0.30
N ALA A 283 5.62 -6.60 1.37
CA ALA A 283 6.82 -7.44 1.37
C ALA A 283 6.67 -8.65 0.44
N ASP A 284 5.56 -9.38 0.55
CA ASP A 284 5.29 -10.55 -0.28
C ASP A 284 5.00 -10.16 -1.74
N ASP A 285 4.40 -8.99 -1.94
CA ASP A 285 4.22 -8.43 -3.28
C ASP A 285 5.58 -8.13 -3.94
N LEU A 286 6.49 -7.48 -3.23
CA LEU A 286 7.83 -7.17 -3.73
C LEU A 286 8.67 -8.44 -3.96
N ALA A 287 8.60 -9.40 -3.05
CA ALA A 287 9.39 -10.63 -3.12
C ALA A 287 8.91 -11.64 -4.19
N SER A 288 7.75 -11.41 -4.81
CA SER A 288 7.15 -12.29 -5.82
C SER A 288 7.17 -11.70 -7.24
N LEU A 289 8.23 -10.95 -7.60
CA LEU A 289 8.42 -10.36 -8.93
C LEU A 289 8.37 -11.37 -10.10
N PRO A 290 8.81 -12.64 -9.98
CA PRO A 290 8.65 -13.59 -11.07
C PRO A 290 7.20 -13.77 -11.52
N LEU A 291 6.23 -13.61 -10.61
CA LEU A 291 4.82 -13.63 -10.98
C LEU A 291 4.41 -12.40 -11.79
N ASP A 292 5.00 -11.23 -11.53
CA ASP A 292 4.76 -10.01 -12.32
C ASP A 292 5.30 -10.17 -13.75
N ILE A 293 6.47 -10.79 -13.91
CA ILE A 293 7.04 -11.09 -15.23
C ILE A 293 6.10 -12.01 -16.00
N LEU A 294 5.64 -13.10 -15.39
CA LEU A 294 4.69 -14.04 -16.00
C LEU A 294 3.40 -13.33 -16.45
N MET A 295 2.87 -12.45 -15.60
CA MET A 295 1.66 -11.68 -15.93
C MET A 295 1.89 -10.71 -17.09
N GLY A 296 3.06 -10.08 -17.15
CA GLY A 296 3.46 -9.23 -18.28
C GLY A 296 3.58 -10.00 -19.59
N GLU A 297 4.19 -11.19 -19.58
CA GLU A 297 4.26 -12.10 -20.74
C GLU A 297 2.86 -12.53 -21.20
N ALA A 298 1.92 -12.70 -20.27
CA ALA A 298 0.52 -12.99 -20.53
C ALA A 298 -0.30 -11.75 -20.92
N GLN A 299 0.34 -10.60 -21.16
CA GLN A 299 -0.26 -9.33 -21.58
C GLN A 299 -1.24 -8.73 -20.57
N PHE A 300 -1.04 -8.98 -19.28
CA PHE A 300 -1.76 -8.29 -18.23
C PHE A 300 -0.92 -7.17 -17.62
N TYR A 301 -1.56 -6.03 -17.36
CA TYR A 301 -0.94 -4.87 -16.74
C TYR A 301 -1.19 -4.87 -15.23
N ARG A 302 -0.23 -4.40 -14.47
CA ARG A 302 -0.39 -4.26 -13.04
C ARG A 302 -1.38 -3.15 -12.71
N ALA A 303 -2.40 -3.44 -11.90
CA ALA A 303 -3.46 -2.47 -11.57
C ALA A 303 -2.96 -1.29 -10.70
N ASN A 304 -1.92 -1.51 -9.88
CA ASN A 304 -1.22 -0.47 -9.13
C ASN A 304 0.16 -0.97 -8.70
N ASN A 305 1.17 -0.14 -8.78
CA ASN A 305 2.53 -0.50 -8.41
C ASN A 305 2.74 -0.56 -6.88
N ASN A 306 3.73 -1.38 -6.47
CA ASN A 306 4.25 -1.34 -5.12
C ASN A 306 5.05 -0.05 -4.93
N PRO A 307 4.79 0.78 -3.91
CA PRO A 307 5.52 2.04 -3.70
C PRO A 307 7.03 1.89 -3.51
N TYR A 308 7.48 0.70 -3.12
CA TYR A 308 8.90 0.39 -3.01
C TYR A 308 9.52 -0.11 -4.32
N LEU A 309 8.71 -0.43 -5.33
CA LEU A 309 9.15 -0.83 -6.65
C LEU A 309 8.76 0.24 -7.66
N TRP A 310 9.64 1.21 -7.86
CA TRP A 310 9.45 2.21 -8.89
C TRP A 310 10.00 1.69 -10.21
N GLN A 311 9.13 1.41 -11.15
CA GLN A 311 9.52 1.06 -12.51
C GLN A 311 9.56 2.33 -13.35
N LEU A 312 10.70 2.59 -13.98
CA LEU A 312 10.73 3.48 -15.12
C LEU A 312 9.88 2.82 -16.21
N ALA A 313 8.85 3.51 -16.71
CA ALA A 313 8.24 3.11 -17.96
C ALA A 313 9.30 3.24 -19.06
N GLU A 314 9.62 2.12 -19.70
CA GLU A 314 10.48 2.10 -20.89
C GLU A 314 9.88 2.91 -22.04
#